data_5395ac4cbd78d01177fcb6914e1bfdf8
#
_entry.id   5395ac4cbd78d01177fcb6914e1bfdf8
#
_cell.length_a   1.000
_cell.length_b   1.000
_cell.length_c   1.000
_cell.angle_alpha   90.00
_cell.angle_beta   90.00
_cell.angle_gamma   90.00
#
_symmetry.space_group_name_H-M   'P 1'
#
loop_
_entity.id
_entity.type
_entity.pdbx_description
1 polymer ?
#
loop_
_entity_poly.entity_id
_entity_poly.type
_entity_poly.pdbx_seq_one_letter_code
_entity_poly.pdbx_strand_id
1 'polypeptide(L)' 'MSLRPGSRLGSYEVTAPLGEGGMGIVYRATDSKLKREVAIKV' A
#
# COMPACT_ATOMS: atom_id res chain seq x y z
N MET A 1 -0.42 13.41 0.71
CA MET A 1 -1.14 12.65 -0.32
C MET A 1 -1.45 11.26 0.21
N SER A 2 -2.68 10.83 0.09
CA SER A 2 -3.07 9.52 0.59
C SER A 2 -3.38 8.58 -0.58
N LEU A 3 -3.07 7.32 -0.39
CA LEU A 3 -3.37 6.29 -1.36
C LEU A 3 -4.76 5.72 -1.08
N ARG A 4 -5.43 5.32 -2.12
CA ARG A 4 -6.77 4.72 -1.99
C ARG A 4 -6.68 3.24 -2.33
N PRO A 5 -7.57 2.41 -1.76
CA PRO A 5 -7.66 1.03 -2.20
C PRO A 5 -7.86 0.98 -3.71
N GLY A 6 -7.10 0.12 -4.37
CA GLY A 6 -7.12 0.02 -5.81
C GLY A 6 -6.09 0.88 -6.51
N SER A 7 -5.40 1.79 -5.81
CA SER A 7 -4.32 2.58 -6.40
C SER A 7 -3.13 1.69 -6.74
N ARG A 8 -2.40 2.08 -7.76
CA ARG A 8 -1.22 1.33 -8.19
C ARG A 8 0.04 2.17 -8.07
N LEU A 9 1.10 1.55 -7.59
CA LEU A 9 2.42 2.14 -7.52
C LEU A 9 3.38 1.16 -8.18
N GLY A 10 3.64 1.36 -9.45
CA GLY A 10 4.46 0.42 -10.21
C GLY A 10 3.76 -0.93 -10.30
N SER A 11 4.38 -1.98 -9.79
CA SER A 11 3.77 -3.31 -9.78
C SER A 11 3.02 -3.61 -8.49
N TYR A 12 2.86 -2.61 -7.60
CA TYR A 12 2.12 -2.78 -6.36
C TYR A 12 0.70 -2.26 -6.51
N GLU A 13 -0.24 -2.99 -5.97
CA GLU A 13 -1.64 -2.56 -5.93
C GLU A 13 -2.05 -2.40 -4.47
N VAL A 14 -2.42 -1.19 -4.09
CA VAL A 14 -2.83 -0.90 -2.72
C VAL A 14 -4.19 -1.53 -2.46
N THR A 15 -4.28 -2.34 -1.42
CA THR A 15 -5.52 -3.05 -1.10
C THR A 15 -6.26 -2.44 0.08
N ALA A 16 -5.54 -1.98 1.11
CA ALA A 16 -6.19 -1.42 2.28
C ALA A 16 -5.18 -0.66 3.14
N PRO A 17 -5.64 0.35 3.90
CA PRO A 17 -4.76 0.97 4.89
C PRO A 17 -4.58 0.01 6.07
N LEU A 18 -3.36 -0.09 6.58
CA LEU A 18 -3.06 -0.91 7.75
C LEU A 18 -3.10 -0.09 9.02
N GLY A 19 -2.68 1.18 8.96
CA GLY A 19 -2.64 2.00 10.14
C GLY A 19 -2.22 3.41 9.82
N GLU A 20 -2.48 4.30 10.75
CA GLU A 20 -2.17 5.71 10.60
C GLU A 20 -1.53 6.19 11.89
N GLY A 21 -0.47 6.95 11.77
CA GLY A 21 0.22 7.47 12.94
C GLY A 21 0.84 8.81 12.63
N GLY A 22 1.61 9.35 13.60
CA GLY A 22 2.26 10.63 13.43
C GLY A 22 3.30 10.65 12.33
N MET A 23 3.76 9.51 11.89
CA MET A 23 4.77 9.38 10.84
C MET A 23 4.17 9.10 9.47
N GLY A 24 2.87 9.15 9.34
CA GLY A 24 2.20 8.91 8.07
C GLY A 24 1.28 7.71 8.11
N ILE A 25 0.97 7.20 6.94
CA ILE A 25 0.02 6.09 6.78
C ILE A 25 0.75 4.90 6.19
N VAL A 26 0.47 3.72 6.74
CA VAL A 26 1.00 2.46 6.22
C VAL A 26 -0.13 1.73 5.49
N TYR A 27 0.14 1.30 4.28
CA TYR A 27 -0.83 0.60 3.45
C TYR A 27 -0.39 -0.82 3.19
N ARG A 28 -1.38 -1.70 3.08
CA ARG A 28 -1.15 -3.04 2.56
C ARG A 28 -1.24 -2.97 1.05
N ALA A 29 -0.31 -3.63 0.37
CA ALA A 29 -0.33 -3.69 -1.08
C ALA A 29 0.08 -5.09 -1.52
N THR A 30 -0.30 -5.44 -2.74
CA THR A 30 0.06 -6.71 -3.34
C THR A 30 1.04 -6.46 -4.47
N ASP A 31 2.15 -7.16 -4.45
CA ASP A 31 3.12 -7.12 -5.55
C ASP A 31 2.61 -8.07 -6.63
N SER A 32 2.17 -7.51 -7.75
CA SER A 32 1.59 -8.32 -8.81
C SER A 32 2.61 -9.19 -9.53
N LYS A 33 3.88 -8.80 -9.49
CA LYS A 33 4.94 -9.61 -10.12
C LYS A 33 5.30 -10.81 -9.27
N LEU A 34 5.49 -10.59 -7.98
CA LEU A 34 5.92 -11.65 -7.07
C LEU A 34 4.73 -12.29 -6.36
N LYS A 35 3.54 -11.74 -6.55
CA LYS A 35 2.28 -12.25 -5.98
C LYS A 35 2.37 -12.42 -4.49
N ARG A 36 2.82 -11.37 -3.81
CA ARG A 36 2.94 -11.38 -2.36
C ARG A 36 2.53 -10.03 -1.80
N GLU A 37 2.17 -10.03 -0.51
CA GLU A 37 1.78 -8.80 0.16
C GLU A 37 3.00 -8.07 0.69
N VAL A 38 2.93 -6.74 0.63
CA VAL A 38 3.97 -5.86 1.16
C VAL A 38 3.30 -4.73 1.91
N ALA A 39 4.06 -4.05 2.76
CA ALA A 39 3.60 -2.84 3.44
C ALA A 39 4.28 -1.64 2.81
N ILE A 40 3.49 -0.61 2.53
CA ILE A 40 4.01 0.62 1.94
C ILE A 40 3.74 1.76 2.91
N LYS A 41 4.79 2.47 3.28
CA LYS A 41 4.67 3.63 4.14
C LYS A 41 4.74 4.90 3.29
N VAL A 42 3.80 5.77 3.50
CA VAL A 42 3.72 7.03 2.77
C VAL A 42 3.97 8.21 3.71
#